data_7182623baad457040acd59006b4e7a5d
#
_entry.id   7182623baad457040acd59006b4e7a5d
#
_cell.length_a   1.000
_cell.length_b   1.000
_cell.length_c   1.000
_cell.angle_alpha   90.00
_cell.angle_beta   90.00
_cell.angle_gamma   90.00
#
_symmetry.space_group_name_H-M   'P 1'
#
loop_
_entity.id
_entity.type
_entity.pdbx_description
1 polymer ?
#
loop_
_entity_poly.entity_id
_entity_poly.type
_entity_poly.pdbx_seq_one_letter_code
_entity_poly.pdbx_strand_id
1 'polypeptide(L)'
;MFYFASAPKTSDLVALRTRVDELHLKETLTEKEASTLKVLSGLHNVRNKALPYGRGTFDIIQLSEIGQGKAAPFLNFDFNLQLVAFILLFIGFAIKVPVFPFHTWLPDAHVEAPTPISMILAGVLLKMGGYGIIRIAYPICPLGAQYCSFALVLLGVFSIIYGAFAALAQTDFKRMVAYSSVSHMGYVLLGLAVWKLGEDGATVGKDYWLTGVNAAMFQMIAHGVSSAGMFFMVGVIYDRVHHRDLNQYGGLMGLMPLYGGLAVGLFFAGLGLPGLCGFIGEIFSVLAAWNYSKLLAIIAASGVILTAGYILWAIQRVYLGPEYKGPHPEAITPINQREAAIGFILLFFAILLGVYPAFLFNLMQASTTQFVNNLDAVFTTAPEALKAAGGF
;
A
#
# COMPACT_ATOMS: atom_id res chain seq x y z
N MET A 1 1.20 -23.70 -3.97
CA MET A 1 1.43 -23.61 -2.52
C MET A 1 0.12 -23.48 -1.75
N PHE A 2 -0.64 -22.40 -1.87
CA PHE A 2 -1.91 -22.19 -1.15
C PHE A 2 -2.95 -23.30 -1.39
N TYR A 3 -3.06 -23.81 -2.60
CA TYR A 3 -3.98 -24.89 -2.90
C TYR A 3 -3.73 -26.14 -2.06
N PHE A 4 -2.45 -26.56 -1.94
CA PHE A 4 -2.07 -27.73 -1.14
C PHE A 4 -2.11 -27.43 0.37
N ALA A 5 -1.78 -26.20 0.79
CA ALA A 5 -1.86 -25.80 2.18
C ALA A 5 -3.31 -25.76 2.71
N SER A 6 -4.28 -25.48 1.84
CA SER A 6 -5.70 -25.48 2.19
C SER A 6 -6.34 -26.88 2.18
N ALA A 7 -5.64 -27.90 1.68
CA ALA A 7 -6.12 -29.27 1.68
C ALA A 7 -5.93 -29.93 3.06
N PRO A 8 -6.96 -30.56 3.65
CA PRO A 8 -6.84 -31.26 4.91
C PRO A 8 -5.96 -32.51 4.77
N LYS A 9 -5.23 -32.88 5.83
CA LYS A 9 -4.51 -34.16 5.87
C LYS A 9 -5.50 -35.32 5.83
N THR A 10 -5.24 -36.31 4.99
CA THR A 10 -6.11 -37.49 4.85
C THR A 10 -6.25 -38.25 6.16
N SER A 11 -5.15 -38.35 6.94
CA SER A 11 -5.15 -38.96 8.28
C SER A 11 -6.12 -38.30 9.25
N ASP A 12 -6.14 -36.95 9.26
CA ASP A 12 -6.96 -36.18 10.19
C ASP A 12 -8.44 -36.30 9.81
N LEU A 13 -8.74 -36.43 8.52
CA LEU A 13 -10.09 -36.62 8.00
C LEU A 13 -10.66 -37.98 8.38
N VAL A 14 -9.83 -39.04 8.26
CA VAL A 14 -10.21 -40.41 8.65
C VAL A 14 -10.43 -40.45 10.14
N ALA A 15 -9.54 -39.91 10.96
CA ALA A 15 -9.66 -39.88 12.41
C ALA A 15 -10.91 -39.12 12.86
N LEU A 16 -11.22 -37.97 12.25
CA LEU A 16 -12.40 -37.17 12.57
C LEU A 16 -13.69 -37.93 12.22
N ARG A 17 -13.75 -38.56 11.05
CA ARG A 17 -14.89 -39.36 10.61
C ARG A 17 -15.13 -40.53 11.53
N THR A 18 -14.07 -41.30 11.82
CA THR A 18 -14.19 -42.45 12.78
C THR A 18 -14.72 -41.99 14.13
N ARG A 19 -14.24 -40.83 14.63
CA ARG A 19 -14.70 -40.29 15.93
C ARG A 19 -16.15 -39.81 15.91
N VAL A 20 -16.60 -39.21 14.81
CA VAL A 20 -17.99 -38.82 14.63
C VAL A 20 -18.91 -40.07 14.56
N ASP A 21 -18.48 -41.07 13.77
CA ASP A 21 -19.24 -42.34 13.63
C ASP A 21 -19.32 -43.11 14.97
N GLU A 22 -18.22 -43.17 15.75
CA GLU A 22 -18.18 -43.74 17.09
C GLU A 22 -19.17 -43.05 18.05
N LEU A 23 -19.24 -41.73 18.03
CA LEU A 23 -20.14 -40.95 18.89
C LEU A 23 -21.61 -41.11 18.48
N HIS A 24 -21.90 -41.28 17.18
CA HIS A 24 -23.25 -41.53 16.68
C HIS A 24 -23.78 -42.93 17.00
N LEU A 25 -22.87 -43.91 17.19
CA LEU A 25 -23.24 -45.30 17.51
C LEU A 25 -23.53 -45.53 19.00
N LYS A 26 -23.23 -44.57 19.89
CA LYS A 26 -23.53 -44.66 21.32
C LYS A 26 -25.00 -44.36 21.57
N GLU A 27 -25.70 -45.30 22.26
CA GLU A 27 -27.10 -45.16 22.65
C GLU A 27 -27.34 -44.03 23.68
N THR A 28 -26.35 -43.73 24.54
CA THR A 28 -26.40 -42.66 25.54
C THR A 28 -25.14 -41.85 25.52
N LEU A 29 -25.28 -40.54 25.29
CA LEU A 29 -24.18 -39.58 25.28
C LEU A 29 -24.13 -38.82 26.61
N THR A 30 -22.95 -38.71 27.21
CA THR A 30 -22.75 -37.77 28.32
C THR A 30 -22.81 -36.32 27.80
N GLU A 31 -23.13 -35.38 28.67
CA GLU A 31 -23.27 -33.95 28.31
C GLU A 31 -22.01 -33.39 27.61
N LYS A 32 -20.81 -33.86 28.02
CA LYS A 32 -19.54 -33.53 27.42
C LYS A 32 -19.37 -34.16 26.04
N GLU A 33 -19.83 -35.36 25.81
CA GLU A 33 -19.80 -36.05 24.50
C GLU A 33 -20.81 -35.42 23.54
N ALA A 34 -21.99 -35.04 24.01
CA ALA A 34 -22.98 -34.33 23.22
C ALA A 34 -22.46 -32.95 22.75
N SER A 35 -21.79 -32.20 23.63
CA SER A 35 -21.15 -30.94 23.25
C SER A 35 -20.00 -31.15 22.23
N THR A 36 -19.21 -32.21 22.42
CA THR A 36 -18.13 -32.56 21.47
C THR A 36 -18.70 -32.97 20.11
N LEU A 37 -19.75 -33.75 20.07
CA LEU A 37 -20.43 -34.15 18.84
C LEU A 37 -21.01 -32.94 18.10
N LYS A 38 -21.59 -31.98 18.82
CA LYS A 38 -22.10 -30.74 18.24
C LYS A 38 -20.98 -29.91 17.61
N VAL A 39 -19.82 -29.80 18.25
CA VAL A 39 -18.65 -29.14 17.71
C VAL A 39 -18.12 -29.88 16.49
N LEU A 40 -17.95 -31.22 16.58
CA LEU A 40 -17.42 -32.03 15.47
C LEU A 40 -18.37 -32.06 14.28
N SER A 41 -19.68 -32.13 14.50
CA SER A 41 -20.67 -32.04 13.43
C SER A 41 -20.72 -30.64 12.80
N GLY A 42 -20.57 -29.61 13.62
CA GLY A 42 -20.38 -28.23 13.14
C GLY A 42 -19.16 -28.09 12.23
N LEU A 43 -18.00 -28.61 12.66
CA LEU A 43 -16.79 -28.66 11.87
C LEU A 43 -16.94 -29.47 10.58
N HIS A 44 -17.63 -30.59 10.62
CA HIS A 44 -17.95 -31.40 9.45
C HIS A 44 -18.87 -30.68 8.46
N ASN A 45 -19.84 -29.92 8.91
CA ASN A 45 -20.75 -29.12 8.08
C ASN A 45 -20.02 -27.90 7.46
N VAL A 46 -19.17 -27.23 8.23
CA VAL A 46 -18.33 -26.13 7.72
C VAL A 46 -17.37 -26.67 6.65
N ARG A 47 -16.77 -27.82 6.87
CA ARG A 47 -15.92 -28.51 5.91
C ARG A 47 -16.65 -28.87 4.61
N ASN A 48 -17.84 -29.45 4.71
CA ASN A 48 -18.63 -29.84 3.53
C ASN A 48 -19.09 -28.63 2.71
N LYS A 49 -19.26 -27.45 3.33
CA LYS A 49 -19.51 -26.18 2.66
C LYS A 49 -18.24 -25.58 2.04
N ALA A 50 -17.11 -25.65 2.76
CA ALA A 50 -15.86 -25.01 2.34
C ALA A 50 -15.03 -25.86 1.36
N LEU A 51 -15.10 -27.19 1.44
CA LEU A 51 -14.29 -28.13 0.68
C LEU A 51 -15.09 -29.38 0.26
N PRO A 52 -15.99 -29.23 -0.73
CA PRO A 52 -16.80 -30.35 -1.21
C PRO A 52 -15.91 -31.42 -1.82
N TYR A 53 -15.18 -32.23 -1.30
CA TYR A 53 -14.33 -33.34 -1.78
C TYR A 53 -12.88 -33.36 -1.26
N GLY A 54 -12.54 -32.65 -0.18
CA GLY A 54 -11.17 -32.66 0.39
C GLY A 54 -10.10 -32.07 -0.53
N ARG A 55 -10.50 -31.27 -1.50
CA ARG A 55 -9.58 -30.56 -2.42
C ARG A 55 -9.21 -29.20 -1.85
N GLY A 56 -8.01 -28.71 -2.17
CA GLY A 56 -7.59 -27.35 -1.84
C GLY A 56 -8.46 -26.31 -2.57
N THR A 57 -8.33 -25.05 -2.17
CA THR A 57 -9.09 -23.93 -2.74
C THR A 57 -8.18 -22.82 -3.25
N PHE A 58 -8.65 -22.08 -4.27
CA PHE A 58 -8.11 -20.80 -4.71
C PHE A 58 -9.04 -19.63 -4.39
N ASP A 59 -10.16 -19.87 -3.71
CA ASP A 59 -11.06 -18.82 -3.28
C ASP A 59 -10.38 -17.95 -2.22
N ILE A 60 -10.22 -16.67 -2.52
CA ILE A 60 -9.52 -15.69 -1.66
C ILE A 60 -10.23 -15.54 -0.31
N ILE A 61 -11.55 -15.62 -0.28
CA ILE A 61 -12.33 -15.51 0.98
C ILE A 61 -12.04 -16.71 1.86
N GLN A 62 -12.13 -17.92 1.31
CA GLN A 62 -11.83 -19.16 2.05
C GLN A 62 -10.37 -19.20 2.51
N LEU A 63 -9.43 -18.81 1.66
CA LEU A 63 -8.00 -18.71 2.02
C LEU A 63 -7.76 -17.70 3.16
N SER A 64 -8.47 -16.59 3.16
CA SER A 64 -8.42 -15.60 4.23
C SER A 64 -9.00 -16.16 5.56
N GLU A 65 -10.09 -16.90 5.51
CA GLU A 65 -10.67 -17.55 6.70
C GLU A 65 -9.74 -18.62 7.27
N ILE A 66 -9.08 -19.39 6.41
CA ILE A 66 -8.06 -20.37 6.80
C ILE A 66 -6.86 -19.67 7.47
N GLY A 67 -6.33 -18.62 6.84
CA GLY A 67 -5.21 -17.86 7.37
C GLY A 67 -5.50 -17.20 8.71
N GLN A 68 -6.73 -16.75 8.92
CA GLN A 68 -7.22 -16.15 10.17
C GLN A 68 -7.63 -17.17 11.24
N GLY A 69 -7.46 -18.47 10.98
CA GLY A 69 -7.85 -19.52 11.95
C GLY A 69 -9.35 -19.71 12.14
N LYS A 70 -10.19 -19.10 11.30
CA LYS A 70 -11.65 -19.21 11.34
C LYS A 70 -12.15 -20.51 10.67
N ALA A 71 -11.33 -21.12 9.84
CA ALA A 71 -11.61 -22.42 9.23
C ALA A 71 -11.16 -23.56 10.15
N ALA A 72 -11.63 -24.76 9.87
CA ALA A 72 -11.44 -25.92 10.71
C ALA A 72 -9.95 -26.19 11.06
N PRO A 73 -9.66 -26.64 12.31
CA PRO A 73 -8.30 -26.71 12.89
C PRO A 73 -7.36 -27.76 12.27
N PHE A 74 -7.78 -28.49 11.25
CA PHE A 74 -7.03 -29.54 10.57
C PHE A 74 -6.36 -29.11 9.26
N LEU A 75 -6.40 -27.82 8.92
CA LEU A 75 -5.73 -27.30 7.74
C LEU A 75 -4.27 -26.97 8.07
N ASN A 76 -3.37 -27.50 7.26
CA ASN A 76 -1.92 -27.38 7.42
C ASN A 76 -1.38 -26.01 7.03
N PHE A 77 -1.94 -24.92 7.54
CA PHE A 77 -1.47 -23.58 7.28
C PHE A 77 -0.74 -23.04 8.50
N ASP A 78 0.36 -23.74 8.84
CA ASP A 78 1.21 -23.42 9.97
C ASP A 78 1.98 -22.11 9.79
N PHE A 79 2.62 -21.63 10.86
CA PHE A 79 3.37 -20.38 10.88
C PHE A 79 4.45 -20.32 9.79
N ASN A 80 5.26 -21.39 9.62
CA ASN A 80 6.36 -21.39 8.66
C ASN A 80 5.85 -21.25 7.22
N LEU A 81 4.74 -21.92 6.91
CA LEU A 81 4.12 -21.83 5.60
C LEU A 81 3.52 -20.44 5.36
N GLN A 82 2.87 -19.85 6.38
CA GLN A 82 2.35 -18.47 6.29
C GLN A 82 3.48 -17.46 6.10
N LEU A 83 4.61 -17.62 6.82
CA LEU A 83 5.76 -16.73 6.71
C LEU A 83 6.36 -16.76 5.30
N VAL A 84 6.65 -17.95 4.78
CA VAL A 84 7.21 -18.10 3.43
C VAL A 84 6.23 -17.56 2.38
N ALA A 85 4.95 -17.89 2.51
CA ALA A 85 3.91 -17.43 1.61
C ALA A 85 3.77 -15.90 1.65
N PHE A 86 3.81 -15.29 2.85
CA PHE A 86 3.77 -13.84 3.01
C PHE A 86 4.96 -13.16 2.32
N ILE A 87 6.18 -13.66 2.55
CA ILE A 87 7.39 -13.10 1.93
C ILE A 87 7.30 -13.15 0.40
N LEU A 88 6.88 -14.29 -0.17
CA LEU A 88 6.75 -14.43 -1.63
C LEU A 88 5.67 -13.51 -2.21
N LEU A 89 4.50 -13.41 -1.56
CA LEU A 89 3.45 -12.47 -1.96
C LEU A 89 3.89 -11.02 -1.82
N PHE A 90 4.54 -10.70 -0.69
CA PHE A 90 5.04 -9.36 -0.44
C PHE A 90 6.08 -8.93 -1.49
N ILE A 91 7.03 -9.79 -1.86
CA ILE A 91 7.99 -9.49 -2.93
C ILE A 91 7.25 -9.18 -4.24
N GLY A 92 6.27 -10.00 -4.62
CA GLY A 92 5.48 -9.75 -5.83
C GLY A 92 4.75 -8.40 -5.81
N PHE A 93 4.15 -8.04 -4.68
CA PHE A 93 3.47 -6.75 -4.53
C PHE A 93 4.46 -5.59 -4.32
N ALA A 94 5.60 -5.80 -3.65
CA ALA A 94 6.65 -4.80 -3.45
C ALA A 94 7.31 -4.35 -4.77
N ILE A 95 7.42 -5.24 -5.75
CA ILE A 95 7.81 -4.88 -7.12
C ILE A 95 6.79 -3.86 -7.67
N LYS A 96 5.50 -4.08 -7.48
CA LYS A 96 4.45 -3.24 -8.02
C LYS A 96 4.28 -1.91 -7.26
N VAL A 97 4.44 -1.92 -5.91
CA VAL A 97 4.42 -0.72 -5.04
C VAL A 97 5.64 0.17 -5.23
N PRO A 98 6.62 -0.18 -5.93
CA PRO A 98 8.06 0.02 -6.02
C PRO A 98 8.74 0.32 -4.66
N VAL A 99 8.73 -0.67 -3.78
CA VAL A 99 9.47 -0.60 -2.52
C VAL A 99 10.96 -0.92 -2.78
N PHE A 100 11.88 -0.23 -2.09
CA PHE A 100 13.29 -0.62 -2.12
C PHE A 100 13.46 -2.08 -1.64
N PRO A 101 14.29 -2.90 -2.27
CA PRO A 101 15.14 -2.65 -3.45
C PRO A 101 14.46 -2.93 -4.81
N PHE A 102 13.18 -3.26 -4.84
CA PHE A 102 12.45 -3.73 -6.04
C PHE A 102 11.91 -2.61 -6.95
N HIS A 103 12.38 -1.37 -6.79
CA HIS A 103 11.84 -0.16 -7.43
C HIS A 103 12.53 0.23 -8.75
N THR A 104 13.65 -0.39 -9.09
CA THR A 104 14.56 0.10 -10.15
C THR A 104 13.93 0.12 -11.55
N TRP A 105 12.94 -0.72 -11.81
CA TRP A 105 12.21 -0.75 -13.07
C TRP A 105 11.36 0.50 -13.32
N LEU A 106 10.90 1.15 -12.25
CA LEU A 106 9.90 2.22 -12.34
C LEU A 106 10.40 3.46 -13.07
N PRO A 107 11.59 4.03 -12.76
CA PRO A 107 12.10 5.21 -13.47
C PRO A 107 12.30 4.95 -14.96
N ASP A 108 12.85 3.81 -15.34
CA ASP A 108 13.10 3.47 -16.72
C ASP A 108 11.79 3.24 -17.49
N ALA A 109 10.83 2.54 -16.89
CA ALA A 109 9.50 2.36 -17.48
C ALA A 109 8.79 3.70 -17.74
N HIS A 110 8.88 4.65 -16.79
CA HIS A 110 8.27 5.97 -16.97
C HIS A 110 8.94 6.79 -18.05
N VAL A 111 10.27 6.71 -18.17
CA VAL A 111 11.04 7.44 -19.16
C VAL A 111 10.69 7.02 -20.57
N GLU A 112 10.59 5.72 -20.83
CA GLU A 112 10.28 5.14 -22.14
C GLU A 112 8.79 5.24 -22.50
N ALA A 113 7.89 5.20 -21.50
CA ALA A 113 6.45 5.19 -21.74
C ALA A 113 5.94 6.55 -22.27
N PRO A 114 4.96 6.57 -23.19
CA PRO A 114 4.22 7.78 -23.53
C PRO A 114 3.54 8.39 -22.29
N THR A 115 3.29 9.71 -22.32
CA THR A 115 2.70 10.45 -21.19
C THR A 115 1.42 9.84 -20.64
N PRO A 116 0.40 9.47 -21.45
CA PRO A 116 -0.82 8.85 -20.91
C PRO A 116 -0.56 7.53 -20.18
N ILE A 117 0.37 6.73 -20.67
CA ILE A 117 0.76 5.47 -20.02
C ILE A 117 1.48 5.73 -18.70
N SER A 118 2.36 6.74 -18.63
CA SER A 118 3.00 7.15 -17.37
C SER A 118 1.96 7.63 -16.33
N MET A 119 0.92 8.36 -16.76
CA MET A 119 -0.17 8.79 -15.88
C MET A 119 -0.94 7.59 -15.29
N ILE A 120 -1.29 6.59 -16.12
CA ILE A 120 -1.99 5.38 -15.67
C ILE A 120 -1.08 4.52 -14.78
N LEU A 121 0.19 4.37 -15.16
CA LEU A 121 1.17 3.61 -14.39
C LEU A 121 1.35 4.19 -12.99
N ALA A 122 1.58 5.49 -12.87
CA ALA A 122 1.70 6.16 -11.59
C ALA A 122 0.36 6.29 -10.86
N GLY A 123 -0.72 6.65 -11.57
CA GLY A 123 -2.02 6.95 -10.98
C GLY A 123 -2.75 5.72 -10.42
N VAL A 124 -2.68 4.59 -11.12
CA VAL A 124 -3.48 3.38 -10.84
C VAL A 124 -2.63 2.15 -10.58
N LEU A 125 -1.69 1.81 -11.49
CA LEU A 125 -1.04 0.50 -11.46
C LEU A 125 -0.16 0.28 -10.23
N LEU A 126 0.51 1.31 -9.71
CA LEU A 126 1.29 1.20 -8.47
C LEU A 126 0.39 0.84 -7.27
N LYS A 127 -0.84 1.37 -7.23
CA LYS A 127 -1.80 1.14 -6.15
C LYS A 127 -2.36 -0.27 -6.13
N MET A 128 -2.32 -0.98 -7.26
CA MET A 128 -2.66 -2.40 -7.31
C MET A 128 -1.75 -3.25 -6.41
N GLY A 129 -0.47 -2.85 -6.24
CA GLY A 129 0.43 -3.50 -5.30
C GLY A 129 0.02 -3.29 -3.85
N GLY A 130 -0.28 -2.05 -3.44
CA GLY A 130 -0.81 -1.74 -2.10
C GLY A 130 -2.15 -2.42 -1.82
N TYR A 131 -3.05 -2.42 -2.79
CA TYR A 131 -4.31 -3.17 -2.71
C TYR A 131 -4.06 -4.67 -2.52
N GLY A 132 -3.11 -5.26 -3.26
CA GLY A 132 -2.75 -6.66 -3.14
C GLY A 132 -2.20 -7.02 -1.75
N ILE A 133 -1.41 -6.14 -1.14
CA ILE A 133 -0.94 -6.30 0.24
C ILE A 133 -2.14 -6.32 1.19
N ILE A 134 -3.05 -5.35 1.12
CA ILE A 134 -4.21 -5.22 2.00
C ILE A 134 -5.22 -6.36 1.78
N ARG A 135 -5.51 -6.71 0.53
CA ARG A 135 -6.60 -7.63 0.20
C ARG A 135 -6.18 -9.10 0.20
N ILE A 136 -4.91 -9.39 -0.08
CA ILE A 136 -4.39 -10.75 -0.29
C ILE A 136 -3.36 -11.10 0.78
N ALA A 137 -2.23 -10.38 0.85
CA ALA A 137 -1.10 -10.80 1.68
C ALA A 137 -1.45 -10.82 3.18
N TYR A 138 -1.99 -9.75 3.72
CA TYR A 138 -2.36 -9.65 5.13
C TYR A 138 -3.49 -10.62 5.55
N PRO A 139 -4.63 -10.69 4.84
CA PRO A 139 -5.72 -11.57 5.25
C PRO A 139 -5.41 -13.07 5.12
N ILE A 140 -4.61 -13.47 4.12
CA ILE A 140 -4.26 -14.88 3.89
C ILE A 140 -3.10 -15.33 4.79
N CYS A 141 -2.13 -14.43 5.05
CA CYS A 141 -0.92 -14.76 5.82
C CYS A 141 -0.72 -13.80 7.00
N PRO A 142 -1.68 -13.67 7.92
CA PRO A 142 -1.61 -12.69 8.99
C PRO A 142 -0.41 -12.91 9.91
N LEU A 143 -0.07 -14.14 10.28
CA LEU A 143 1.08 -14.44 11.14
C LEU A 143 2.42 -14.08 10.47
N GLY A 144 2.53 -14.30 9.15
CA GLY A 144 3.69 -13.86 8.38
C GLY A 144 3.80 -12.34 8.32
N ALA A 145 2.65 -11.62 8.18
CA ALA A 145 2.61 -10.17 8.20
C ALA A 145 3.03 -9.60 9.56
N GLN A 146 2.56 -10.22 10.64
CA GLN A 146 2.91 -9.87 12.01
C GLN A 146 4.41 -9.98 12.25
N TYR A 147 5.00 -11.13 11.93
CA TYR A 147 6.43 -11.38 12.08
C TYR A 147 7.29 -10.41 11.27
N CYS A 148 6.87 -10.08 10.05
CA CYS A 148 7.58 -9.17 9.16
C CYS A 148 7.33 -7.68 9.45
N SER A 149 6.45 -7.30 10.39
CA SER A 149 6.03 -5.92 10.66
C SER A 149 7.20 -4.94 10.78
N PHE A 150 8.21 -5.26 11.61
CA PHE A 150 9.38 -4.40 11.78
C PHE A 150 10.18 -4.21 10.48
N ALA A 151 10.40 -5.28 9.72
CA ALA A 151 11.10 -5.21 8.43
C ALA A 151 10.32 -4.35 7.42
N LEU A 152 8.98 -4.46 7.40
CA LEU A 152 8.12 -3.66 6.54
C LEU A 152 8.17 -2.17 6.91
N VAL A 153 8.16 -1.83 8.20
CA VAL A 153 8.32 -0.45 8.69
C VAL A 153 9.67 0.12 8.25
N LEU A 154 10.75 -0.64 8.43
CA LEU A 154 12.09 -0.21 8.00
C LEU A 154 12.17 -0.01 6.49
N LEU A 155 11.62 -0.92 5.69
CA LEU A 155 11.56 -0.79 4.23
C LEU A 155 10.74 0.43 3.80
N GLY A 156 9.62 0.72 4.49
CA GLY A 156 8.82 1.91 4.26
C GLY A 156 9.61 3.19 4.52
N VAL A 157 10.21 3.32 5.70
CA VAL A 157 11.04 4.49 6.08
C VAL A 157 12.24 4.64 5.15
N PHE A 158 12.93 3.54 4.84
CA PHE A 158 14.06 3.58 3.90
C PHE A 158 13.62 4.04 2.51
N SER A 159 12.49 3.54 2.00
CA SER A 159 11.96 3.95 0.70
C SER A 159 11.59 5.43 0.66
N ILE A 160 11.05 5.99 1.76
CA ILE A 160 10.75 7.42 1.88
C ILE A 160 12.03 8.24 1.66
N ILE A 161 13.05 7.96 2.44
CA ILE A 161 14.30 8.75 2.45
C ILE A 161 15.11 8.51 1.17
N TYR A 162 15.31 7.24 0.80
CA TYR A 162 16.06 6.89 -0.40
C TYR A 162 15.40 7.44 -1.68
N GLY A 163 14.08 7.27 -1.81
CA GLY A 163 13.33 7.75 -2.96
C GLY A 163 13.42 9.27 -3.11
N ALA A 164 13.35 10.01 -2.00
CA ALA A 164 13.48 11.46 -1.99
C ALA A 164 14.88 11.93 -2.39
N PHE A 165 15.96 11.32 -1.87
CA PHE A 165 17.33 11.62 -2.29
C PHE A 165 17.57 11.23 -3.76
N ALA A 166 17.05 10.09 -4.18
CA ALA A 166 17.15 9.67 -5.57
C ALA A 166 16.44 10.65 -6.52
N ALA A 167 15.25 11.17 -6.14
CA ALA A 167 14.54 12.21 -6.88
C ALA A 167 15.35 13.53 -6.94
N LEU A 168 15.94 13.95 -5.83
CA LEU A 168 16.76 15.17 -5.74
C LEU A 168 17.98 15.11 -6.66
N ALA A 169 18.56 13.92 -6.85
CA ALA A 169 19.74 13.72 -7.68
C ALA A 169 19.45 13.66 -9.19
N GLN A 170 18.18 13.67 -9.61
CA GLN A 170 17.83 13.54 -11.03
C GLN A 170 17.99 14.84 -11.79
N THR A 171 18.47 14.73 -13.02
CA THR A 171 18.49 15.80 -14.02
C THR A 171 17.38 15.64 -15.07
N ASP A 172 16.83 14.44 -15.21
CA ASP A 172 15.67 14.16 -16.08
C ASP A 172 14.37 14.42 -15.31
N PHE A 173 13.53 15.32 -15.85
CA PHE A 173 12.29 15.75 -15.20
C PHE A 173 11.31 14.59 -14.97
N LYS A 174 11.19 13.69 -15.93
CA LYS A 174 10.29 12.54 -15.83
C LYS A 174 10.80 11.49 -14.84
N ARG A 175 12.13 11.28 -14.78
CA ARG A 175 12.79 10.43 -13.78
C ARG A 175 12.63 10.96 -12.36
N MET A 176 12.76 12.27 -12.18
CA MET A 176 12.55 12.90 -10.87
C MET A 176 11.15 12.62 -10.33
N VAL A 177 10.10 12.78 -11.15
CA VAL A 177 8.72 12.47 -10.77
C VAL A 177 8.54 10.95 -10.53
N ALA A 178 9.23 10.09 -11.25
CA ALA A 178 9.18 8.64 -11.02
C ALA A 178 9.78 8.25 -9.65
N TYR A 179 10.96 8.79 -9.29
CA TYR A 179 11.57 8.55 -7.98
C TYR A 179 10.77 9.16 -6.82
N SER A 180 10.07 10.29 -7.05
CA SER A 180 9.16 10.82 -6.03
C SER A 180 8.07 9.81 -5.67
N SER A 181 7.59 9.02 -6.64
CA SER A 181 6.61 7.96 -6.39
C SER A 181 7.16 6.85 -5.47
N VAL A 182 8.46 6.51 -5.56
CA VAL A 182 9.10 5.56 -4.63
C VAL A 182 9.01 6.07 -3.19
N SER A 183 9.30 7.36 -2.99
CA SER A 183 9.20 8.01 -1.67
C SER A 183 7.77 8.00 -1.13
N HIS A 184 6.81 8.48 -1.92
CA HIS A 184 5.40 8.58 -1.49
C HIS A 184 4.74 7.23 -1.22
N MET A 185 5.10 6.19 -1.99
CA MET A 185 4.61 4.83 -1.74
C MET A 185 5.25 4.19 -0.50
N GLY A 186 6.39 4.70 -0.03
CA GLY A 186 6.98 4.34 1.26
C GLY A 186 6.06 4.66 2.44
N TYR A 187 5.32 5.80 2.41
CA TYR A 187 4.31 6.13 3.43
C TYR A 187 3.15 5.15 3.43
N VAL A 188 2.77 4.61 2.27
CA VAL A 188 1.74 3.55 2.19
C VAL A 188 2.19 2.31 2.95
N LEU A 189 3.42 1.85 2.72
CA LEU A 189 3.95 0.68 3.42
C LEU A 189 4.10 0.95 4.92
N LEU A 190 4.61 2.12 5.30
CA LEU A 190 4.74 2.54 6.69
C LEU A 190 3.38 2.49 7.40
N GLY A 191 2.35 3.11 6.84
CA GLY A 191 1.01 3.15 7.44
C GLY A 191 0.38 1.76 7.62
N LEU A 192 0.64 0.82 6.72
CA LEU A 192 0.15 -0.56 6.83
C LEU A 192 0.87 -1.36 7.91
N ALA A 193 2.17 -1.11 8.11
CA ALA A 193 3.04 -1.99 8.89
C ALA A 193 3.19 -1.61 10.37
N VAL A 194 2.70 -0.46 10.83
CA VAL A 194 2.87 0.08 12.20
C VAL A 194 2.00 -0.63 13.24
N TRP A 195 2.05 -1.94 13.25
CA TRP A 195 1.42 -2.77 14.26
C TRP A 195 2.44 -3.20 15.32
N LYS A 196 2.07 -3.15 16.60
CA LYS A 196 2.93 -3.51 17.71
C LYS A 196 2.14 -4.24 18.80
N LEU A 197 2.73 -5.33 19.33
CA LEU A 197 2.24 -6.02 20.49
C LEU A 197 2.85 -5.42 21.77
N GLY A 198 2.04 -5.25 22.81
CA GLY A 198 2.50 -4.86 24.14
C GLY A 198 2.99 -6.07 24.93
N GLU A 199 3.61 -5.79 26.09
CA GLU A 199 4.08 -6.83 27.03
C GLU A 199 2.91 -7.63 27.62
N ASP A 200 1.73 -7.03 27.68
CA ASP A 200 0.47 -7.64 28.12
C ASP A 200 -0.20 -8.53 27.06
N GLY A 201 0.39 -8.64 25.86
CA GLY A 201 -0.16 -9.40 24.74
C GLY A 201 -1.30 -8.70 24.00
N ALA A 202 -1.63 -7.45 24.34
CA ALA A 202 -2.60 -6.65 23.60
C ALA A 202 -1.93 -5.80 22.53
N THR A 203 -2.66 -5.43 21.48
CA THR A 203 -2.15 -4.51 20.47
C THR A 203 -1.99 -3.11 21.04
N VAL A 204 -0.78 -2.61 21.07
CA VAL A 204 -0.48 -1.26 21.51
C VAL A 204 -0.94 -0.25 20.48
N GLY A 205 -1.87 0.63 20.89
CA GLY A 205 -2.30 1.72 20.03
C GLY A 205 -3.03 1.27 18.77
N LYS A 206 -4.00 0.37 18.89
CA LYS A 206 -4.84 -0.12 17.80
C LYS A 206 -5.44 1.01 16.95
N ASP A 207 -5.85 2.11 17.58
CA ASP A 207 -6.39 3.29 16.89
C ASP A 207 -5.33 3.97 16.02
N TYR A 208 -4.06 3.97 16.44
CA TYR A 208 -2.96 4.48 15.63
C TYR A 208 -2.69 3.57 14.43
N TRP A 209 -2.78 2.25 14.60
CA TRP A 209 -2.67 1.33 13.47
C TRP A 209 -3.83 1.51 12.50
N LEU A 210 -5.07 1.62 12.98
CA LEU A 210 -6.23 1.95 12.14
C LEU A 210 -6.03 3.28 11.40
N THR A 211 -5.49 4.28 12.08
CA THR A 211 -5.12 5.56 11.45
C THR A 211 -4.07 5.36 10.37
N GLY A 212 -3.07 4.51 10.59
CA GLY A 212 -2.05 4.16 9.60
C GLY A 212 -2.62 3.46 8.36
N VAL A 213 -3.53 2.50 8.55
CA VAL A 213 -4.21 1.81 7.44
C VAL A 213 -5.07 2.80 6.64
N ASN A 214 -5.83 3.66 7.31
CA ASN A 214 -6.60 4.71 6.66
C ASN A 214 -5.70 5.69 5.90
N ALA A 215 -4.57 6.09 6.48
CA ALA A 215 -3.59 6.95 5.84
C ALA A 215 -2.98 6.29 4.60
N ALA A 216 -2.63 5.01 4.66
CA ALA A 216 -2.11 4.26 3.53
C ALA A 216 -3.12 4.19 2.37
N MET A 217 -4.38 3.91 2.67
CA MET A 217 -5.46 3.92 1.67
C MET A 217 -5.66 5.30 1.06
N PHE A 218 -5.69 6.34 1.91
CA PHE A 218 -5.81 7.72 1.46
C PHE A 218 -4.60 8.13 0.59
N GLN A 219 -3.37 7.80 1.02
CA GLN A 219 -2.14 8.12 0.29
C GLN A 219 -2.12 7.47 -1.09
N MET A 220 -2.62 6.25 -1.24
CA MET A 220 -2.74 5.62 -2.56
C MET A 220 -3.60 6.47 -3.50
N ILE A 221 -4.74 6.99 -3.05
CA ILE A 221 -5.64 7.80 -3.87
C ILE A 221 -5.02 9.18 -4.11
N ALA A 222 -4.54 9.84 -3.06
CA ALA A 222 -3.92 11.17 -3.12
C ALA A 222 -2.71 11.21 -4.08
N HIS A 223 -1.79 10.24 -3.92
CA HIS A 223 -0.67 10.09 -4.83
C HIS A 223 -1.15 9.73 -6.25
N GLY A 224 -2.27 9.01 -6.41
CA GLY A 224 -2.87 8.75 -7.71
C GLY A 224 -3.19 10.02 -8.48
N VAL A 225 -3.82 10.98 -7.80
CA VAL A 225 -4.18 12.29 -8.37
C VAL A 225 -2.95 13.16 -8.62
N SER A 226 -2.11 13.34 -7.59
CA SER A 226 -0.94 14.24 -7.68
C SER A 226 0.10 13.74 -8.67
N SER A 227 0.46 12.45 -8.66
CA SER A 227 1.45 11.90 -9.57
C SER A 227 0.98 11.88 -11.03
N ALA A 228 -0.29 11.51 -11.27
CA ALA A 228 -0.84 11.62 -12.63
C ALA A 228 -0.80 13.07 -13.13
N GLY A 229 -1.10 14.04 -12.25
CA GLY A 229 -1.01 15.46 -12.57
C GLY A 229 0.42 15.91 -12.88
N MET A 230 1.39 15.52 -12.06
CA MET A 230 2.80 15.85 -12.31
C MET A 230 3.29 15.25 -13.63
N PHE A 231 3.03 13.96 -13.89
CA PHE A 231 3.40 13.33 -15.16
C PHE A 231 2.70 13.98 -16.36
N PHE A 232 1.45 14.39 -16.21
CA PHE A 232 0.71 15.10 -17.24
C PHE A 232 1.41 16.43 -17.57
N MET A 233 1.75 17.25 -16.57
CA MET A 233 2.43 18.52 -16.80
C MET A 233 3.82 18.35 -17.43
N VAL A 234 4.58 17.34 -16.99
CA VAL A 234 5.86 16.99 -17.65
C VAL A 234 5.62 16.57 -19.10
N GLY A 235 4.56 15.85 -19.39
CA GLY A 235 4.21 15.44 -20.75
C GLY A 235 3.84 16.60 -21.65
N VAL A 236 3.04 17.54 -21.16
CA VAL A 236 2.61 18.72 -21.93
C VAL A 236 3.78 19.52 -22.46
N ILE A 237 4.84 19.72 -21.67
CA ILE A 237 6.04 20.43 -22.14
C ILE A 237 6.92 19.52 -23.00
N TYR A 238 7.05 18.25 -22.66
CA TYR A 238 7.83 17.29 -23.44
C TYR A 238 7.31 17.15 -24.88
N ASP A 239 5.99 17.09 -25.06
CA ASP A 239 5.38 16.98 -26.41
C ASP A 239 5.66 18.20 -27.29
N ARG A 240 6.05 19.35 -26.69
CA ARG A 240 6.41 20.58 -27.39
C ARG A 240 7.91 20.64 -27.74
N VAL A 241 8.77 20.36 -26.74
CA VAL A 241 10.22 20.61 -26.88
C VAL A 241 11.06 19.34 -27.02
N HIS A 242 10.48 18.17 -26.88
CA HIS A 242 11.09 16.84 -27.05
C HIS A 242 12.36 16.57 -26.24
N HIS A 243 12.58 17.30 -25.12
CA HIS A 243 13.64 17.00 -24.16
C HIS A 243 13.12 16.99 -22.72
N ARG A 244 13.92 16.46 -21.79
CA ARG A 244 13.55 16.28 -20.38
C ARG A 244 14.59 16.81 -19.40
N ASP A 245 15.65 17.41 -19.88
CA ASP A 245 16.72 17.92 -19.03
C ASP A 245 16.26 19.14 -18.24
N LEU A 246 16.20 19.03 -16.90
CA LEU A 246 15.82 20.08 -15.98
C LEU A 246 16.71 21.34 -16.10
N ASN A 247 17.95 21.19 -16.54
CA ASN A 247 18.89 22.32 -16.67
C ASN A 247 18.65 23.15 -17.92
N GLN A 248 17.92 22.63 -18.89
CA GLN A 248 17.61 23.33 -20.15
C GLN A 248 16.23 24.02 -20.11
N TYR A 249 15.40 23.72 -19.10
CA TYR A 249 14.16 24.44 -18.87
C TYR A 249 14.42 25.82 -18.22
N GLY A 250 13.43 26.68 -18.25
CA GLY A 250 13.43 27.97 -17.56
C GLY A 250 12.24 28.84 -17.96
N GLY A 251 11.76 29.69 -17.04
CA GLY A 251 10.81 30.77 -17.30
C GLY A 251 9.45 30.36 -17.89
N LEU A 252 9.06 29.10 -17.84
CA LEU A 252 7.80 28.64 -18.46
C LEU A 252 6.56 29.32 -17.90
N MET A 253 6.62 29.84 -16.67
CA MET A 253 5.54 30.64 -16.09
C MET A 253 5.27 31.91 -16.88
N GLY A 254 6.31 32.58 -17.40
CA GLY A 254 6.17 33.77 -18.24
C GLY A 254 5.65 33.44 -19.63
N LEU A 255 6.08 32.35 -20.22
CA LEU A 255 5.71 31.92 -21.58
C LEU A 255 4.28 31.30 -21.63
N MET A 256 3.93 30.53 -20.62
CA MET A 256 2.65 29.82 -20.53
C MET A 256 2.03 29.98 -19.12
N PRO A 257 1.46 31.14 -18.74
CA PRO A 257 1.04 31.40 -17.35
C PRO A 257 0.00 30.38 -16.82
N LEU A 258 -0.99 30.02 -17.63
CA LEU A 258 -2.00 29.04 -17.24
C LEU A 258 -1.41 27.65 -16.99
N TYR A 259 -0.52 27.20 -17.87
CA TYR A 259 0.21 25.95 -17.70
C TYR A 259 1.07 25.97 -16.42
N GLY A 260 1.83 27.04 -16.22
CA GLY A 260 2.68 27.20 -15.04
C GLY A 260 1.89 27.20 -13.74
N GLY A 261 0.76 27.90 -13.70
CA GLY A 261 -0.13 27.93 -12.53
C GLY A 261 -0.72 26.54 -12.18
N LEU A 262 -1.22 25.83 -13.18
CA LEU A 262 -1.74 24.46 -13.00
C LEU A 262 -0.62 23.48 -12.55
N ALA A 263 0.56 23.58 -13.18
CA ALA A 263 1.68 22.74 -12.87
C ALA A 263 2.17 22.98 -11.43
N VAL A 264 2.40 24.23 -11.02
CA VAL A 264 2.80 24.55 -9.65
C VAL A 264 1.79 24.04 -8.63
N GLY A 265 0.48 24.17 -8.88
CA GLY A 265 -0.56 23.62 -8.01
C GLY A 265 -0.49 22.09 -7.87
N LEU A 266 -0.29 21.37 -8.97
CA LEU A 266 -0.16 19.91 -8.97
C LEU A 266 1.15 19.43 -8.33
N PHE A 267 2.26 20.14 -8.54
CA PHE A 267 3.52 19.87 -7.87
C PHE A 267 3.43 20.15 -6.37
N PHE A 268 2.71 21.18 -5.94
CA PHE A 268 2.43 21.40 -4.52
C PHE A 268 1.55 20.31 -3.90
N ALA A 269 0.64 19.72 -4.68
CA ALA A 269 -0.08 18.54 -4.22
C ALA A 269 0.84 17.33 -4.01
N GLY A 270 1.84 17.16 -4.88
CA GLY A 270 2.90 16.16 -4.71
C GLY A 270 3.89 16.48 -3.58
N LEU A 271 4.13 17.75 -3.28
CA LEU A 271 4.96 18.19 -2.17
C LEU A 271 4.34 17.85 -0.80
N GLY A 272 3.02 17.66 -0.73
CA GLY A 272 2.34 17.51 0.54
C GLY A 272 2.04 18.84 1.24
N LEU A 273 1.72 19.89 0.48
CA LEU A 273 1.32 21.18 1.07
C LEU A 273 -0.02 21.03 1.82
N PRO A 274 -0.12 21.54 3.07
CA PRO A 274 -1.41 21.57 3.79
C PRO A 274 -2.52 22.21 2.96
N GLY A 275 -3.70 21.56 2.94
CA GLY A 275 -4.81 21.94 2.07
C GLY A 275 -4.84 21.21 0.72
N LEU A 276 -3.80 20.43 0.40
CA LEU A 276 -3.76 19.54 -0.77
C LEU A 276 -3.68 18.07 -0.36
N CYS A 277 -4.07 17.19 -1.27
CA CYS A 277 -4.30 15.78 -0.95
C CYS A 277 -3.07 15.03 -0.42
N GLY A 278 -1.86 15.34 -0.88
CA GLY A 278 -0.62 14.64 -0.47
C GLY A 278 -0.34 14.76 1.02
N PHE A 279 -0.61 15.92 1.63
CA PHE A 279 -0.35 16.19 3.04
C PHE A 279 -1.06 15.20 3.98
N ILE A 280 -2.33 14.91 3.71
CA ILE A 280 -3.18 14.12 4.62
C ILE A 280 -2.64 12.68 4.78
N GLY A 281 -2.35 12.01 3.68
CA GLY A 281 -1.86 10.63 3.74
C GLY A 281 -0.51 10.50 4.41
N GLU A 282 0.40 11.44 4.16
CA GLU A 282 1.75 11.45 4.73
C GLU A 282 1.74 11.74 6.23
N ILE A 283 1.05 12.81 6.65
CA ILE A 283 1.03 13.19 8.07
C ILE A 283 0.37 12.12 8.94
N PHE A 284 -0.73 11.52 8.49
CA PHE A 284 -1.37 10.46 9.27
C PHE A 284 -0.56 9.17 9.30
N SER A 285 0.21 8.83 8.24
CA SER A 285 1.16 7.72 8.27
C SER A 285 2.28 7.96 9.29
N VAL A 286 2.82 9.17 9.35
CA VAL A 286 3.85 9.56 10.35
C VAL A 286 3.28 9.55 11.77
N LEU A 287 2.05 10.07 11.98
CA LEU A 287 1.39 10.04 13.29
C LEU A 287 1.13 8.60 13.77
N ALA A 288 0.74 7.71 12.88
CA ALA A 288 0.59 6.30 13.20
C ALA A 288 1.94 5.67 13.60
N ALA A 289 3.01 5.98 12.86
CA ALA A 289 4.36 5.52 13.14
C ALA A 289 4.92 6.06 14.47
N TRP A 290 4.44 7.21 14.95
CA TRP A 290 4.88 7.80 16.22
C TRP A 290 4.65 6.89 17.41
N ASN A 291 3.50 6.22 17.45
CA ASN A 291 3.17 5.27 18.51
C ASN A 291 3.96 3.96 18.39
N TYR A 292 4.36 3.58 17.16
CA TYR A 292 5.18 2.41 16.92
C TYR A 292 6.65 2.64 17.33
N SER A 293 7.27 3.71 16.81
CA SER A 293 8.64 4.12 17.12
C SER A 293 8.84 5.61 16.81
N LYS A 294 9.10 6.40 17.85
CA LYS A 294 9.35 7.84 17.71
C LYS A 294 10.51 8.14 16.76
N LEU A 295 11.60 7.34 16.84
CA LEU A 295 12.77 7.52 15.98
C LEU A 295 12.42 7.31 14.50
N LEU A 296 11.73 6.24 14.16
CA LEU A 296 11.35 5.93 12.78
C LEU A 296 10.34 6.95 12.25
N ALA A 297 9.42 7.43 13.10
CA ALA A 297 8.50 8.50 12.74
C ALA A 297 9.21 9.83 12.43
N ILE A 298 10.22 10.21 13.24
CA ILE A 298 11.03 11.42 12.97
C ILE A 298 11.81 11.29 11.67
N ILE A 299 12.40 10.12 11.41
CA ILE A 299 13.10 9.86 10.15
C ILE A 299 12.12 9.94 8.97
N ALA A 300 10.94 9.31 9.06
CA ALA A 300 9.92 9.39 8.02
C ALA A 300 9.43 10.83 7.79
N ALA A 301 9.23 11.60 8.87
CA ALA A 301 8.83 13.02 8.80
C ALA A 301 9.87 13.88 8.08
N SER A 302 11.17 13.58 8.23
CA SER A 302 12.23 14.31 7.50
C SER A 302 12.14 14.12 5.98
N GLY A 303 11.48 13.05 5.52
CA GLY A 303 11.17 12.82 4.11
C GLY A 303 10.36 13.96 3.49
N VAL A 304 9.45 14.60 4.24
CA VAL A 304 8.67 15.76 3.77
C VAL A 304 9.59 16.94 3.41
N ILE A 305 10.64 17.17 4.22
CA ILE A 305 11.63 18.23 3.95
C ILE A 305 12.38 17.95 2.65
N LEU A 306 12.78 16.69 2.44
CA LEU A 306 13.46 16.28 1.20
C LEU A 306 12.54 16.39 0.00
N THR A 307 11.26 16.04 0.16
CA THR A 307 10.23 16.20 -0.88
C THR A 307 10.08 17.67 -1.25
N ALA A 308 9.98 18.55 -0.26
CA ALA A 308 9.97 19.99 -0.51
C ALA A 308 11.24 20.43 -1.28
N GLY A 309 12.40 19.90 -0.92
CA GLY A 309 13.67 20.21 -1.58
C GLY A 309 13.62 19.97 -3.09
N TYR A 310 13.31 18.74 -3.55
CA TYR A 310 13.33 18.44 -4.99
C TYR A 310 12.15 19.06 -5.75
N ILE A 311 10.98 19.19 -5.15
CA ILE A 311 9.82 19.80 -5.81
C ILE A 311 10.03 21.31 -6.01
N LEU A 312 10.43 22.04 -4.96
CA LEU A 312 10.69 23.49 -5.07
C LEU A 312 11.85 23.78 -6.02
N TRP A 313 12.87 22.93 -5.98
CA TRP A 313 13.99 23.05 -6.90
C TRP A 313 13.59 22.84 -8.37
N ALA A 314 12.71 21.86 -8.64
CA ALA A 314 12.15 21.68 -9.97
C ALA A 314 11.27 22.86 -10.40
N ILE A 315 10.41 23.37 -9.52
CA ILE A 315 9.57 24.54 -9.79
C ILE A 315 10.46 25.76 -10.12
N GLN A 316 11.47 26.00 -9.32
CA GLN A 316 12.38 27.13 -9.55
C GLN A 316 13.09 27.03 -10.90
N ARG A 317 13.57 25.85 -11.29
CA ARG A 317 14.29 25.66 -12.55
C ARG A 317 13.38 25.70 -13.76
N VAL A 318 12.24 25.05 -13.71
CA VAL A 318 11.39 24.84 -14.88
C VAL A 318 10.45 26.02 -15.10
N TYR A 319 9.81 26.50 -14.03
CA TYR A 319 8.73 27.46 -14.15
C TYR A 319 9.15 28.91 -13.85
N LEU A 320 10.06 29.11 -12.87
CA LEU A 320 10.43 30.43 -12.35
C LEU A 320 11.86 30.89 -12.70
N GLY A 321 12.67 30.03 -13.27
CA GLY A 321 14.06 30.31 -13.60
C GLY A 321 14.23 31.34 -14.72
N PRO A 322 15.46 31.52 -15.22
CA PRO A 322 15.75 32.38 -16.37
C PRO A 322 14.97 31.90 -17.59
N GLU A 323 14.92 32.74 -18.63
CA GLU A 323 14.24 32.39 -19.88
C GLU A 323 14.72 31.05 -20.44
N TYR A 324 13.79 30.33 -21.08
CA TYR A 324 14.03 29.06 -21.71
C TYR A 324 15.17 29.12 -22.72
N LYS A 325 16.18 28.26 -22.59
CA LYS A 325 17.39 28.23 -23.46
C LYS A 325 17.56 26.87 -24.17
N GLY A 326 16.56 25.98 -24.03
CA GLY A 326 16.59 24.66 -24.65
C GLY A 326 16.30 24.71 -26.18
N PRO A 327 16.28 23.54 -26.81
CA PRO A 327 15.93 23.41 -28.23
C PRO A 327 14.45 23.77 -28.47
N HIS A 328 14.17 24.23 -29.70
CA HIS A 328 12.82 24.53 -30.20
C HIS A 328 11.99 25.52 -29.35
N PRO A 329 12.52 26.72 -29.02
CA PRO A 329 11.75 27.71 -28.26
C PRO A 329 10.47 28.13 -28.97
N GLU A 330 10.45 28.09 -30.31
CA GLU A 330 9.30 28.38 -31.17
C GLU A 330 8.14 27.38 -31.01
N ALA A 331 8.43 26.17 -30.53
CA ALA A 331 7.41 25.15 -30.31
C ALA A 331 6.64 25.33 -28.99
N ILE A 332 7.08 26.25 -28.11
CA ILE A 332 6.42 26.52 -26.84
C ILE A 332 5.14 27.34 -27.09
N THR A 333 4.07 26.65 -27.42
CA THR A 333 2.74 27.22 -27.63
C THR A 333 1.89 27.15 -26.36
N PRO A 334 0.95 28.07 -26.14
CA PRO A 334 0.04 28.02 -25.01
C PRO A 334 -0.67 26.67 -24.88
N ILE A 335 -1.04 26.34 -23.65
CA ILE A 335 -1.81 25.12 -23.32
C ILE A 335 -3.16 25.14 -24.04
N ASN A 336 -3.55 24.06 -24.68
CA ASN A 336 -4.84 23.94 -25.34
C ASN A 336 -5.99 23.65 -24.34
N GLN A 337 -7.24 23.81 -24.79
CA GLN A 337 -8.42 23.66 -23.92
C GLN A 337 -8.53 22.26 -23.30
N ARG A 338 -8.18 21.20 -24.05
CA ARG A 338 -8.20 19.82 -23.56
C ARG A 338 -7.15 19.61 -22.47
N GLU A 339 -5.94 20.08 -22.68
CA GLU A 339 -4.85 20.02 -21.69
C GLU A 339 -5.22 20.81 -20.42
N ALA A 340 -5.76 22.01 -20.59
CA ALA A 340 -6.22 22.83 -19.47
C ALA A 340 -7.33 22.13 -18.67
N ALA A 341 -8.33 21.55 -19.35
CA ALA A 341 -9.42 20.83 -18.69
C ALA A 341 -8.92 19.65 -17.84
N ILE A 342 -7.97 18.86 -18.38
CA ILE A 342 -7.36 17.73 -17.63
C ILE A 342 -6.62 18.27 -16.40
N GLY A 343 -5.80 19.30 -16.56
CA GLY A 343 -5.08 19.92 -15.45
C GLY A 343 -6.01 20.47 -14.36
N PHE A 344 -7.08 21.15 -14.73
CA PHE A 344 -8.08 21.66 -13.79
C PHE A 344 -8.81 20.55 -13.04
N ILE A 345 -9.20 19.46 -13.71
CA ILE A 345 -9.87 18.31 -13.08
C ILE A 345 -8.96 17.70 -12.02
N LEU A 346 -7.68 17.44 -12.36
CA LEU A 346 -6.72 16.86 -11.43
C LEU A 346 -6.44 17.78 -10.25
N LEU A 347 -6.27 19.07 -10.50
CA LEU A 347 -6.07 20.06 -9.44
C LEU A 347 -7.30 20.20 -8.54
N PHE A 348 -8.50 20.18 -9.12
CA PHE A 348 -9.75 20.19 -8.37
C PHE A 348 -9.83 19.02 -7.39
N PHE A 349 -9.55 17.79 -7.84
CA PHE A 349 -9.54 16.64 -6.94
C PHE A 349 -8.42 16.70 -5.90
N ALA A 350 -7.26 17.25 -6.25
CA ALA A 350 -6.17 17.44 -5.29
C ALA A 350 -6.56 18.43 -4.16
N ILE A 351 -7.29 19.50 -4.48
CA ILE A 351 -7.81 20.46 -3.50
C ILE A 351 -8.98 19.85 -2.72
N LEU A 352 -9.94 19.23 -3.40
CA LEU A 352 -11.10 18.61 -2.76
C LEU A 352 -10.71 17.60 -1.67
N LEU A 353 -9.80 16.69 -2.00
CA LEU A 353 -9.31 15.67 -1.06
C LEU A 353 -8.44 16.27 0.06
N GLY A 354 -7.75 17.38 -0.20
CA GLY A 354 -6.95 18.05 0.81
C GLY A 354 -7.77 18.89 1.80
N VAL A 355 -8.82 19.57 1.31
CA VAL A 355 -9.69 20.42 2.14
C VAL A 355 -10.78 19.61 2.83
N TYR A 356 -11.32 18.59 2.17
CA TYR A 356 -12.39 17.74 2.70
C TYR A 356 -12.03 16.24 2.68
N PRO A 357 -10.99 15.82 3.43
CA PRO A 357 -10.54 14.42 3.49
C PRO A 357 -11.58 13.50 4.12
N ALA A 358 -12.48 14.03 4.95
CA ALA A 358 -13.54 13.26 5.62
C ALA A 358 -14.44 12.49 4.62
N PHE A 359 -14.66 13.02 3.42
CA PHE A 359 -15.39 12.31 2.38
C PHE A 359 -14.81 10.91 2.10
N LEU A 360 -13.50 10.83 1.94
CA LEU A 360 -12.83 9.58 1.63
C LEU A 360 -12.67 8.68 2.86
N PHE A 361 -12.34 9.27 4.02
CA PHE A 361 -12.25 8.52 5.27
C PHE A 361 -13.57 7.86 5.65
N ASN A 362 -14.70 8.57 5.57
CA ASN A 362 -16.01 8.01 5.87
C ASN A 362 -16.39 6.85 4.93
N LEU A 363 -15.98 6.93 3.66
CA LEU A 363 -16.21 5.85 2.69
C LEU A 363 -15.41 4.58 3.03
N MET A 364 -14.19 4.74 3.53
CA MET A 364 -13.27 3.62 3.79
C MET A 364 -13.38 3.05 5.21
N GLN A 365 -13.85 3.84 6.18
CA GLN A 365 -13.77 3.55 7.62
C GLN A 365 -14.35 2.19 8.00
N ALA A 366 -15.51 1.82 7.47
CA ALA A 366 -16.14 0.53 7.80
C ALA A 366 -15.23 -0.65 7.39
N SER A 367 -14.69 -0.61 6.17
CA SER A 367 -13.83 -1.69 5.63
C SER A 367 -12.47 -1.75 6.31
N THR A 368 -11.86 -0.60 6.58
CA THR A 368 -10.54 -0.54 7.26
C THR A 368 -10.65 -0.94 8.73
N THR A 369 -11.72 -0.55 9.42
CA THR A 369 -11.99 -0.99 10.80
C THR A 369 -12.18 -2.50 10.86
N GLN A 370 -12.96 -3.07 9.93
CA GLN A 370 -13.15 -4.52 9.87
C GLN A 370 -11.84 -5.25 9.57
N PHE A 371 -11.02 -4.73 8.65
CA PHE A 371 -9.70 -5.27 8.33
C PHE A 371 -8.79 -5.30 9.57
N VAL A 372 -8.66 -4.18 10.27
CA VAL A 372 -7.83 -4.07 11.48
C VAL A 372 -8.36 -4.98 12.57
N ASN A 373 -9.68 -5.03 12.83
CA ASN A 373 -10.27 -5.89 13.85
C ASN A 373 -10.03 -7.38 13.56
N ASN A 374 -10.16 -7.81 12.31
CA ASN A 374 -9.91 -9.19 11.93
C ASN A 374 -8.46 -9.62 12.15
N LEU A 375 -7.51 -8.75 11.81
CA LEU A 375 -6.08 -9.03 11.99
C LEU A 375 -5.68 -8.95 13.47
N ASP A 376 -6.17 -7.96 14.20
CA ASP A 376 -5.93 -7.78 15.62
C ASP A 376 -6.37 -9.02 16.42
N ALA A 377 -7.53 -9.57 16.13
CA ALA A 377 -8.00 -10.81 16.74
C ALA A 377 -7.03 -11.99 16.53
N VAL A 378 -6.44 -12.11 15.33
CA VAL A 378 -5.42 -13.15 15.06
C VAL A 378 -4.12 -12.85 15.79
N PHE A 379 -3.65 -11.61 15.75
CA PHE A 379 -2.38 -11.20 16.32
C PHE A 379 -2.34 -11.32 17.84
N THR A 380 -3.45 -11.09 18.51
CA THR A 380 -3.56 -11.21 19.98
C THR A 380 -3.78 -12.65 20.43
N THR A 381 -4.35 -13.53 19.61
CA THR A 381 -4.58 -14.94 19.95
C THR A 381 -3.40 -15.87 19.61
N ALA A 382 -2.42 -15.42 18.84
CA ALA A 382 -1.28 -16.22 18.38
C ALA A 382 0.09 -15.98 19.06
N PRO A 383 0.19 -15.33 20.25
CA PRO A 383 1.49 -15.04 20.87
C PRO A 383 2.30 -16.30 21.18
N GLU A 384 1.63 -17.41 21.50
CA GLU A 384 2.29 -18.70 21.83
C GLU A 384 2.96 -19.36 20.61
N ALA A 385 2.32 -19.31 19.45
CA ALA A 385 2.88 -19.84 18.21
C ALA A 385 4.14 -19.06 17.76
N LEU A 386 4.13 -17.74 17.96
CA LEU A 386 5.28 -16.87 17.66
C LEU A 386 6.43 -17.02 18.66
N LYS A 387 6.15 -17.19 19.95
CA LYS A 387 7.16 -17.47 20.98
C LYS A 387 7.82 -18.83 20.76
N ALA A 388 7.05 -19.84 20.38
CA ALA A 388 7.56 -21.18 20.04
C ALA A 388 8.45 -21.19 18.80
N ALA A 389 8.26 -20.25 17.87
CA ALA A 389 9.06 -20.09 16.65
C ALA A 389 10.34 -19.26 16.85
N GLY A 390 10.67 -18.84 18.09
CA GLY A 390 11.88 -18.08 18.39
C GLY A 390 11.86 -16.63 17.93
N GLY A 391 10.69 -16.08 17.67
CA GLY A 391 10.49 -14.66 17.34
C GLY A 391 10.20 -13.84 18.58
N PHE A 392 11.22 -13.21 19.14
CA PHE A 392 11.40 -12.09 20.10
C PHE A 392 12.31 -12.47 21.22
#